data_cbdb6994f4ced19593f34438a61845b4
#
_entry.id   cbdb6994f4ced19593f34438a61845b4
#
_cell.length_a   1.000
_cell.length_b   1.000
_cell.length_c   1.000
_cell.angle_alpha   90.00
_cell.angle_beta   90.00
_cell.angle_gamma   90.00
#
_symmetry.space_group_name_H-M   'P 1'
#
loop_
_entity.id
_entity.type
_entity.pdbx_description
1 polymer ?
#
loop_
_entity_poly.entity_id
_entity_poly.type
_entity_poly.pdbx_seq_one_letter_code
_entity_poly.pdbx_strand_id
1 'polypeptide(L)'
;SEMCIRDRINPLEVVVDADEEEMAQGLGYTVLTRTIQTVKAFLKYYDPSITEDVVNMFSEVLQETYKRFGIDFNSDFTRFKSNDFPTFSDVYTTIKGKLMSMTEKTQERNVMEILELKVRPIINELRYYFDGHTTISPTTNFIVFNIRELMNADTNIRNALFFNILKYAWSLTLDKSVDTILTVDEAHVLLGSNNSLGAEFLAQIQRRARKYNTGTIIITQQPSDFTDPAVITQGKAIFDNASYYLVMGLKKQAVEDLSKLIDLNDNEKEAIKYYNQGEALFICGNKRMKIQVVITQEELDSFGSGGGY
;
A
#
# COMPACT_ATOMS: atom_id res chain seq x y z
N SER A 1 0.50 -1.23 -19.58
CA SER A 1 1.89 -1.67 -19.38
C SER A 1 1.90 -2.56 -18.14
N GLU A 2 2.35 -3.80 -18.26
CA GLU A 2 2.59 -4.67 -17.10
C GLU A 2 3.93 -4.29 -16.47
N MET A 3 3.96 -4.18 -15.14
CA MET A 3 5.20 -4.08 -14.40
C MET A 3 5.97 -5.41 -14.53
N CYS A 4 7.14 -5.36 -15.14
CA CYS A 4 8.03 -6.52 -15.23
C CYS A 4 8.79 -6.73 -13.91
N ILE A 5 9.25 -7.97 -13.63
CA ILE A 5 10.12 -8.32 -12.47
C ILE A 5 11.36 -7.43 -12.34
N ARG A 6 11.75 -6.73 -13.42
CA ARG A 6 12.92 -5.82 -13.43
C ARG A 6 12.56 -4.37 -13.07
N ASP A 7 11.29 -4.05 -12.98
CA ASP A 7 10.85 -2.70 -12.62
C ASP A 7 10.98 -2.50 -11.11
N ARG A 8 11.47 -1.33 -10.72
CA ARG A 8 11.73 -0.98 -9.33
C ARG A 8 10.92 0.24 -8.94
N ILE A 9 10.53 0.27 -7.69
CA ILE A 9 9.94 1.43 -7.03
C ILE A 9 10.82 1.74 -5.83
N ASN A 10 11.47 2.89 -5.84
CA ASN A 10 12.30 3.34 -4.72
C ASN A 10 11.42 3.68 -3.51
N PRO A 11 11.51 2.95 -2.39
CA PRO A 11 10.73 3.26 -1.20
C PRO A 11 11.04 4.63 -0.60
N LEU A 12 12.23 5.18 -0.88
CA LEU A 12 12.69 6.47 -0.38
C LEU A 12 12.34 7.64 -1.30
N GLU A 13 11.75 7.40 -2.46
CA GLU A 13 11.32 8.47 -3.35
C GLU A 13 10.20 9.30 -2.71
N VAL A 14 10.38 10.62 -2.72
CA VAL A 14 9.41 11.56 -2.15
C VAL A 14 8.26 11.75 -3.13
N VAL A 15 7.05 11.56 -2.64
CA VAL A 15 5.82 11.83 -3.38
C VAL A 15 5.24 13.15 -2.89
N VAL A 16 5.08 14.10 -3.81
CA VAL A 16 4.47 15.39 -3.50
C VAL A 16 2.97 15.30 -3.73
N ASP A 17 2.23 15.65 -2.70
CA ASP A 17 0.79 15.91 -2.77
C ASP A 17 0.58 17.41 -2.51
N ALA A 18 0.29 18.16 -3.56
CA ALA A 18 0.19 19.61 -3.50
C ALA A 18 -0.84 20.11 -2.47
N ASP A 19 -1.96 19.40 -2.30
CA ASP A 19 -2.99 19.79 -1.33
C ASP A 19 -2.58 19.52 0.11
N GLU A 20 -1.78 18.49 0.31
CA GLU A 20 -1.24 18.18 1.64
C GLU A 20 -0.09 19.10 2.00
N GLU A 21 0.66 19.61 1.02
CA GLU A 21 1.72 20.58 1.24
C GLU A 21 1.16 21.89 1.79
N GLU A 22 0.03 22.37 1.25
CA GLU A 22 -0.64 23.56 1.74
C GLU A 22 -1.18 23.40 3.19
N MET A 23 -1.78 22.24 3.49
CA MET A 23 -2.24 21.89 4.84
C MET A 23 -1.07 21.68 5.82
N ALA A 24 0.03 21.10 5.36
CA ALA A 24 1.18 20.77 6.19
C ALA A 24 1.94 22.02 6.66
N GLN A 25 2.01 23.06 5.86
CA GLN A 25 2.63 24.34 6.24
C GLN A 25 1.95 24.96 7.47
N GLY A 26 0.66 24.74 7.68
CA GLY A 26 -0.07 25.19 8.86
C GLY A 26 0.17 24.36 10.14
N LEU A 27 0.65 23.13 10.02
CA LEU A 27 0.79 22.15 11.11
C LEU A 27 2.24 21.79 11.45
N GLY A 28 3.24 22.39 10.78
CA GLY A 28 4.67 22.07 10.97
C GLY A 28 5.11 20.69 10.44
N TYR A 29 4.24 20.02 9.68
CA TYR A 29 4.59 18.78 8.99
C TYR A 29 5.04 19.10 7.57
N THR A 30 6.20 18.60 7.17
CA THR A 30 6.72 18.77 5.81
C THR A 30 6.50 17.51 4.99
N VAL A 31 6.61 17.63 3.66
CA VAL A 31 6.58 16.50 2.73
C VAL A 31 7.62 15.45 3.12
N LEU A 32 8.84 15.88 3.50
CA LEU A 32 9.90 14.97 3.94
C LEU A 32 9.54 14.25 5.25
N THR A 33 8.95 14.93 6.23
CA THR A 33 8.49 14.29 7.48
C THR A 33 7.54 13.13 7.17
N ARG A 34 6.60 13.34 6.26
CA ARG A 34 5.62 12.33 5.84
C ARG A 34 6.29 11.17 5.10
N THR A 35 7.22 11.48 4.19
CA THR A 35 8.00 10.45 3.51
C THR A 35 8.75 9.58 4.51
N ILE A 36 9.43 10.18 5.50
CA ILE A 36 10.13 9.44 6.55
C ILE A 36 9.15 8.53 7.33
N GLN A 37 7.96 9.00 7.68
CA GLN A 37 6.95 8.16 8.34
C GLN A 37 6.51 6.97 7.46
N THR A 38 6.35 7.21 6.16
CA THR A 38 6.01 6.16 5.20
C THR A 38 7.13 5.11 5.07
N VAL A 39 8.39 5.55 5.04
CA VAL A 39 9.56 4.65 4.99
C VAL A 39 9.71 3.87 6.30
N LYS A 40 9.41 4.48 7.46
CA LYS A 40 9.32 3.77 8.76
C LYS A 40 8.24 2.69 8.72
N ALA A 41 7.08 2.99 8.15
CA ALA A 41 6.01 2.00 7.98
C ALA A 41 6.46 0.85 7.07
N PHE A 42 7.10 1.16 5.94
CA PHE A 42 7.70 0.15 5.05
C PHE A 42 8.66 -0.79 5.81
N LEU A 43 9.56 -0.23 6.65
CA LEU A 43 10.50 -1.03 7.43
C LEU A 43 9.79 -1.97 8.42
N LYS A 44 8.68 -1.54 9.04
CA LYS A 44 7.86 -2.37 9.92
C LYS A 44 7.09 -3.47 9.16
N TYR A 45 6.70 -3.22 7.91
CA TYR A 45 6.15 -4.27 7.04
C TYR A 45 7.19 -5.31 6.69
N TYR A 46 8.39 -4.84 6.37
CA TYR A 46 9.51 -5.69 6.03
C TYR A 46 9.96 -6.56 7.21
N ASP A 47 10.03 -5.98 8.41
CA ASP A 47 10.37 -6.73 9.63
C ASP A 47 9.56 -6.22 10.84
N PRO A 48 8.42 -6.89 11.16
CA PRO A 48 7.59 -6.52 12.30
C PRO A 48 8.28 -6.65 13.67
N SER A 49 9.42 -7.35 13.76
CA SER A 49 10.18 -7.52 15.01
C SER A 49 11.02 -6.29 15.39
N ILE A 50 11.10 -5.31 14.52
CA ILE A 50 11.90 -4.10 14.74
C ILE A 50 11.29 -3.27 15.88
N THR A 51 12.11 -2.98 16.91
CA THR A 51 11.72 -2.20 18.08
C THR A 51 11.64 -0.70 17.76
N GLU A 52 10.92 0.05 18.59
CA GLU A 52 10.79 1.52 18.42
C GLU A 52 12.14 2.25 18.46
N ASP A 53 13.10 1.78 19.28
CA ASP A 53 14.43 2.38 19.33
C ASP A 53 15.15 2.27 17.97
N VAL A 54 15.06 1.10 17.33
CA VAL A 54 15.64 0.89 15.99
C VAL A 54 14.91 1.72 14.93
N VAL A 55 13.58 1.85 15.03
CA VAL A 55 12.79 2.71 14.12
C VAL A 55 13.16 4.19 14.28
N ASN A 56 13.39 4.65 15.52
CA ASN A 56 13.80 6.02 15.78
C ASN A 56 15.23 6.29 15.26
N MET A 57 16.15 5.36 15.49
CA MET A 57 17.51 5.40 14.92
C MET A 57 17.47 5.43 13.38
N PHE A 58 16.61 4.62 12.78
CA PHE A 58 16.41 4.62 11.33
C PHE A 58 15.92 5.98 10.82
N SER A 59 15.01 6.63 11.56
CA SER A 59 14.51 7.97 11.22
C SER A 59 15.65 9.01 11.17
N GLU A 60 16.57 8.97 12.13
CA GLU A 60 17.74 9.86 12.16
C GLU A 60 18.69 9.58 10.98
N VAL A 61 18.95 8.31 10.70
CA VAL A 61 19.76 7.90 9.55
C VAL A 61 19.13 8.36 8.24
N LEU A 62 17.81 8.24 8.08
CA LEU A 62 17.09 8.73 6.91
C LEU A 62 17.28 10.23 6.72
N GLN A 63 17.08 11.03 7.78
CA GLN A 63 17.24 12.49 7.71
C GLN A 63 18.65 12.87 7.28
N GLU A 64 19.66 12.21 7.85
CA GLU A 64 21.06 12.45 7.47
C GLU A 64 21.34 12.01 6.03
N THR A 65 20.76 10.87 5.60
CA THR A 65 20.90 10.39 4.23
C THR A 65 20.29 11.39 3.24
N TYR A 66 19.07 11.87 3.46
CA TYR A 66 18.45 12.88 2.61
C TYR A 66 19.28 14.17 2.57
N LYS A 67 19.79 14.63 3.73
CA LYS A 67 20.64 15.83 3.80
C LYS A 67 21.91 15.70 2.95
N ARG A 68 22.50 14.52 2.86
CA ARG A 68 23.68 14.26 2.00
C ARG A 68 23.35 14.40 0.51
N PHE A 69 22.09 14.24 0.12
CA PHE A 69 21.57 14.46 -1.21
C PHE A 69 21.06 15.89 -1.43
N GLY A 70 21.31 16.81 -0.47
CA GLY A 70 20.84 18.19 -0.54
C GLY A 70 19.33 18.35 -0.31
N ILE A 71 18.71 17.34 0.30
CA ILE A 71 17.28 17.31 0.59
C ILE A 71 17.06 17.55 2.07
N ASP A 72 16.28 18.56 2.42
CA ASP A 72 15.87 18.89 3.78
C ASP A 72 14.39 19.17 3.89
N PHE A 73 13.94 19.58 5.09
CA PHE A 73 12.52 19.83 5.36
C PHE A 73 11.94 21.05 4.61
N ASN A 74 12.78 21.91 4.03
CA ASN A 74 12.39 23.10 3.29
C ASN A 74 12.61 22.94 1.77
N SER A 75 13.00 21.77 1.31
CA SER A 75 13.29 21.50 -0.09
C SER A 75 12.06 21.64 -0.96
N ASP A 76 12.20 22.26 -2.14
CA ASP A 76 11.20 22.28 -3.19
C ASP A 76 11.28 20.99 -4.01
N PHE A 77 10.44 20.03 -3.67
CA PHE A 77 10.46 18.69 -4.27
C PHE A 77 10.02 18.66 -5.73
N THR A 78 9.41 19.71 -6.27
CA THR A 78 9.01 19.78 -7.69
C THR A 78 10.21 19.79 -8.64
N ARG A 79 11.41 20.06 -8.12
CA ARG A 79 12.67 20.13 -8.88
C ARG A 79 13.42 18.80 -8.94
N PHE A 80 13.06 17.85 -8.08
CA PHE A 80 13.75 16.56 -7.98
C PHE A 80 13.14 15.54 -8.95
N LYS A 81 14.00 14.72 -9.52
CA LYS A 81 13.62 13.56 -10.34
C LYS A 81 13.88 12.28 -9.55
N SER A 82 13.31 11.16 -9.97
CA SER A 82 13.47 9.86 -9.31
C SER A 82 14.93 9.50 -8.99
N ASN A 83 15.88 9.88 -9.87
CA ASN A 83 17.31 9.60 -9.67
C ASN A 83 18.01 10.54 -8.67
N ASP A 84 17.35 11.59 -8.23
CA ASP A 84 17.92 12.55 -7.27
C ASP A 84 17.68 12.11 -5.81
N PHE A 85 16.81 11.11 -5.60
CA PHE A 85 16.52 10.58 -4.28
C PHE A 85 17.49 9.47 -3.88
N PRO A 86 17.84 9.38 -2.57
CA PRO A 86 18.67 8.30 -2.06
C PRO A 86 18.01 6.93 -2.24
N THR A 87 18.83 5.89 -2.19
CA THR A 87 18.42 4.48 -2.20
C THR A 87 18.75 3.82 -0.86
N PHE A 88 18.34 2.58 -0.65
CA PHE A 88 18.75 1.84 0.56
C PHE A 88 20.25 1.59 0.64
N SER A 89 20.97 1.50 -0.48
CA SER A 89 22.45 1.48 -0.49
C SER A 89 23.05 2.74 0.11
N ASP A 90 22.45 3.92 -0.12
CA ASP A 90 22.90 5.19 0.47
C ASP A 90 22.60 5.23 1.96
N VAL A 91 21.44 4.74 2.39
CA VAL A 91 21.08 4.56 3.80
C VAL A 91 22.09 3.65 4.49
N TYR A 92 22.40 2.51 3.89
CA TYR A 92 23.39 1.58 4.44
C TYR A 92 24.79 2.21 4.55
N THR A 93 25.18 3.00 3.56
CA THR A 93 26.44 3.76 3.59
C THR A 93 26.47 4.76 4.76
N THR A 94 25.36 5.44 5.04
CA THR A 94 25.20 6.35 6.18
C THR A 94 25.32 5.58 7.51
N ILE A 95 24.65 4.43 7.63
CA ILE A 95 24.75 3.54 8.81
C ILE A 95 26.22 3.15 9.07
N LYS A 96 26.91 2.68 8.02
CA LYS A 96 28.33 2.27 8.14
C LYS A 96 29.23 3.44 8.56
N GLY A 97 29.01 4.63 8.00
CA GLY A 97 29.75 5.84 8.38
C GLY A 97 29.57 6.18 9.86
N LYS A 98 28.31 6.15 10.35
CA LYS A 98 28.01 6.38 11.77
C LYS A 98 28.67 5.33 12.67
N LEU A 99 28.58 4.05 12.33
CA LEU A 99 29.22 2.97 13.09
C LEU A 99 30.74 3.12 13.19
N MET A 100 31.40 3.59 12.13
CA MET A 100 32.84 3.86 12.13
C MET A 100 33.21 5.02 13.04
N SER A 101 32.36 6.02 13.23
CA SER A 101 32.57 7.16 14.11
C SER A 101 32.29 6.85 15.59
N MET A 102 31.51 5.83 15.88
CA MET A 102 31.17 5.38 17.23
C MET A 102 32.25 4.45 17.78
N THR A 103 33.23 4.99 18.49
CA THR A 103 34.37 4.20 19.02
C THR A 103 34.02 3.42 20.28
N GLU A 104 33.08 3.92 21.09
CA GLU A 104 32.68 3.31 22.35
C GLU A 104 31.48 2.37 22.19
N LYS A 105 31.44 1.33 23.02
CA LYS A 105 30.26 0.41 23.08
C LYS A 105 29.16 1.05 23.94
N THR A 106 28.39 1.92 23.33
CA THR A 106 27.23 2.57 23.94
C THR A 106 25.95 1.84 23.56
N GLN A 107 24.84 2.12 24.25
CA GLN A 107 23.52 1.62 23.88
C GLN A 107 23.14 2.07 22.46
N GLU A 108 23.46 3.31 22.11
CA GLU A 108 23.21 3.86 20.77
C GLU A 108 23.94 3.07 19.69
N ARG A 109 25.21 2.71 19.92
CA ARG A 109 25.96 1.85 19.00
C ARG A 109 25.30 0.47 18.84
N ASN A 110 24.82 -0.15 19.91
CA ASN A 110 24.14 -1.43 19.84
C ASN A 110 22.88 -1.34 18.99
N VAL A 111 22.07 -0.29 19.13
CA VAL A 111 20.88 -0.04 18.32
C VAL A 111 21.26 0.15 16.85
N MET A 112 22.34 0.88 16.56
CA MET A 112 22.84 1.08 15.20
C MET A 112 23.36 -0.22 14.57
N GLU A 113 24.01 -1.09 15.33
CA GLU A 113 24.44 -2.43 14.87
C GLU A 113 23.23 -3.32 14.55
N ILE A 114 22.17 -3.26 15.35
CA ILE A 114 20.90 -3.95 15.05
C ILE A 114 20.29 -3.40 13.76
N LEU A 115 20.23 -2.08 13.61
CA LEU A 115 19.70 -1.46 12.38
C LEU A 115 20.51 -1.89 11.15
N GLU A 116 21.83 -1.94 11.26
CA GLU A 116 22.71 -2.41 10.18
C GLU A 116 22.36 -3.84 9.76
N LEU A 117 22.19 -4.74 10.74
CA LEU A 117 21.81 -6.14 10.47
C LEU A 117 20.43 -6.24 9.79
N LYS A 118 19.48 -5.35 10.12
CA LYS A 118 18.13 -5.36 9.53
C LYS A 118 18.10 -4.78 8.11
N VAL A 119 18.93 -3.78 7.81
CA VAL A 119 18.98 -3.15 6.47
C VAL A 119 19.87 -3.93 5.50
N ARG A 120 20.87 -4.65 5.96
CA ARG A 120 21.82 -5.41 5.12
C ARG A 120 21.15 -6.35 4.12
N PRO A 121 20.14 -7.15 4.47
CA PRO A 121 19.45 -8.01 3.50
C PRO A 121 18.75 -7.22 2.38
N ILE A 122 18.26 -6.01 2.66
CA ILE A 122 17.57 -5.17 1.67
C ILE A 122 18.50 -4.83 0.50
N ILE A 123 19.77 -4.52 0.79
CA ILE A 123 20.76 -4.15 -0.24
C ILE A 123 21.48 -5.35 -0.88
N ASN A 124 21.39 -6.52 -0.27
CA ASN A 124 22.03 -7.74 -0.79
C ASN A 124 21.01 -8.66 -1.46
N GLU A 125 20.26 -9.41 -0.67
CA GLU A 125 19.36 -10.47 -1.14
C GLU A 125 18.12 -9.90 -1.82
N LEU A 126 17.59 -8.78 -1.29
CA LEU A 126 16.36 -8.15 -1.74
C LEU A 126 16.59 -6.90 -2.61
N ARG A 127 17.83 -6.68 -3.05
CA ARG A 127 18.21 -5.49 -3.81
C ARG A 127 17.35 -5.26 -5.06
N TYR A 128 16.92 -6.34 -5.71
CA TYR A 128 16.12 -6.25 -6.91
C TYR A 128 14.70 -5.73 -6.64
N TYR A 129 14.23 -5.85 -5.41
CA TYR A 129 12.91 -5.40 -5.00
C TYR A 129 12.91 -4.01 -4.40
N PHE A 130 13.92 -3.68 -3.57
CA PHE A 130 13.87 -2.51 -2.70
C PHE A 130 15.02 -1.52 -2.88
N ASP A 131 16.12 -1.90 -3.53
CA ASP A 131 17.30 -1.04 -3.64
C ASP A 131 17.51 -0.58 -5.09
N GLY A 132 17.47 0.73 -5.28
CA GLY A 132 17.65 1.41 -6.57
C GLY A 132 16.56 2.43 -6.84
N HIS A 133 16.78 3.26 -7.85
CA HIS A 133 15.84 4.29 -8.28
C HIS A 133 14.62 3.69 -8.97
N THR A 134 13.50 4.41 -8.94
CA THR A 134 12.28 4.03 -9.65
C THR A 134 12.54 4.00 -11.16
N THR A 135 12.23 2.87 -11.76
CA THR A 135 12.43 2.65 -13.22
C THR A 135 11.11 2.68 -14.00
N ILE A 136 9.99 2.63 -13.27
CA ILE A 136 8.66 2.64 -13.87
C ILE A 136 8.38 4.05 -14.39
N SER A 137 8.11 4.17 -15.69
CA SER A 137 7.60 5.39 -16.30
C SER A 137 6.29 5.05 -17.01
N PRO A 138 5.15 5.42 -16.44
CA PRO A 138 3.85 5.12 -17.05
C PRO A 138 3.74 5.82 -18.40
N THR A 139 3.68 5.05 -19.48
CA THR A 139 3.50 5.57 -20.84
C THR A 139 2.08 5.35 -21.38
N THR A 140 1.23 4.67 -20.59
CA THR A 140 -0.12 4.28 -20.98
C THR A 140 -1.11 4.64 -19.88
N ASN A 141 -2.37 4.84 -20.28
CA ASN A 141 -3.48 5.12 -19.36
C ASN A 141 -3.96 3.86 -18.60
N PHE A 142 -3.40 2.69 -18.89
CA PHE A 142 -3.72 1.43 -18.22
C PHE A 142 -2.44 0.76 -17.72
N ILE A 143 -2.32 0.66 -16.40
CA ILE A 143 -1.14 0.13 -15.71
C ILE A 143 -1.58 -1.05 -14.85
N VAL A 144 -0.90 -2.17 -14.96
CA VAL A 144 -1.13 -3.36 -14.13
C VAL A 144 0.14 -3.66 -13.34
N PHE A 145 0.03 -3.69 -12.03
CA PHE A 145 1.06 -4.18 -11.13
C PHE A 145 0.81 -5.67 -10.85
N ASN A 146 1.49 -6.54 -11.58
CA ASN A 146 1.34 -7.98 -11.39
C ASN A 146 2.13 -8.45 -10.16
N ILE A 147 1.40 -8.78 -9.09
CA ILE A 147 1.99 -9.24 -7.82
C ILE A 147 1.97 -10.76 -7.66
N ARG A 148 1.54 -11.51 -8.68
CA ARG A 148 1.34 -12.97 -8.59
C ARG A 148 2.60 -13.73 -8.14
N GLU A 149 3.75 -13.35 -8.67
CA GLU A 149 5.02 -14.00 -8.28
C GLU A 149 5.43 -13.68 -6.84
N LEU A 150 4.99 -12.53 -6.32
CA LEU A 150 5.24 -12.12 -4.95
C LEU A 150 4.43 -12.93 -3.93
N MET A 151 3.35 -13.58 -4.36
CA MET A 151 2.52 -14.42 -3.48
C MET A 151 3.28 -15.63 -2.93
N ASN A 152 4.37 -16.04 -3.61
CA ASN A 152 5.25 -17.11 -3.15
C ASN A 152 6.41 -16.61 -2.25
N ALA A 153 6.59 -15.32 -2.09
CA ALA A 153 7.61 -14.75 -1.22
C ALA A 153 7.21 -14.87 0.27
N ASP A 154 8.19 -14.70 1.14
CA ASP A 154 7.94 -14.54 2.58
C ASP A 154 6.87 -13.47 2.83
N THR A 155 5.99 -13.73 3.80
CA THR A 155 4.83 -12.87 4.07
C THR A 155 5.21 -11.41 4.34
N ASN A 156 6.31 -11.17 5.05
CA ASN A 156 6.74 -9.81 5.39
C ASN A 156 7.30 -9.09 4.16
N ILE A 157 8.09 -9.80 3.36
CA ILE A 157 8.63 -9.26 2.09
C ILE A 157 7.47 -8.92 1.15
N ARG A 158 6.51 -9.82 1.02
CA ARG A 158 5.30 -9.61 0.23
C ARG A 158 4.52 -8.36 0.69
N ASN A 159 4.28 -8.22 1.99
CA ASN A 159 3.56 -7.09 2.56
C ASN A 159 4.29 -5.77 2.31
N ALA A 160 5.62 -5.74 2.49
CA ALA A 160 6.43 -4.56 2.22
C ALA A 160 6.40 -4.16 0.74
N LEU A 161 6.49 -5.14 -0.17
CA LEU A 161 6.39 -4.91 -1.62
C LEU A 161 5.02 -4.38 -2.01
N PHE A 162 3.96 -5.02 -1.52
CA PHE A 162 2.59 -4.61 -1.81
C PHE A 162 2.33 -3.18 -1.31
N PHE A 163 2.78 -2.86 -0.09
CA PHE A 163 2.69 -1.51 0.44
C PHE A 163 3.42 -0.48 -0.43
N ASN A 164 4.64 -0.79 -0.88
CA ASN A 164 5.42 0.09 -1.74
C ASN A 164 4.76 0.30 -3.11
N ILE A 165 4.23 -0.77 -3.71
CA ILE A 165 3.49 -0.71 -4.98
C ILE A 165 2.23 0.14 -4.82
N LEU A 166 1.45 -0.07 -3.75
CA LEU A 166 0.23 0.69 -3.52
C LEU A 166 0.50 2.17 -3.26
N LYS A 167 1.57 2.49 -2.50
CA LYS A 167 2.05 3.87 -2.33
C LYS A 167 2.34 4.53 -3.69
N TYR A 168 3.06 3.82 -4.56
CA TYR A 168 3.38 4.32 -5.89
C TYR A 168 2.14 4.44 -6.77
N ALA A 169 1.29 3.42 -6.81
CA ALA A 169 0.03 3.47 -7.56
C ALA A 169 -0.86 4.64 -7.10
N TRP A 170 -0.94 4.88 -5.79
CA TRP A 170 -1.63 6.05 -5.25
C TRP A 170 -0.99 7.37 -5.73
N SER A 171 0.35 7.45 -5.77
CA SER A 171 1.02 8.67 -6.24
C SER A 171 0.66 9.06 -7.67
N LEU A 172 0.34 8.09 -8.53
CA LEU A 172 -0.09 8.33 -9.90
C LEU A 172 -1.51 8.90 -10.00
N THR A 173 -2.29 8.85 -8.93
CA THR A 173 -3.67 9.38 -8.89
C THR A 173 -3.75 10.82 -8.38
N LEU A 174 -2.62 11.43 -7.99
CA LEU A 174 -2.61 12.76 -7.37
C LEU A 174 -2.80 13.91 -8.36
N ASP A 175 -2.71 13.65 -9.66
CA ASP A 175 -3.01 14.64 -10.71
C ASP A 175 -4.52 14.78 -10.88
N LYS A 176 -5.09 15.87 -10.34
CA LYS A 176 -6.52 16.17 -10.40
C LYS A 176 -7.05 16.51 -11.80
N SER A 177 -6.18 16.73 -12.76
CA SER A 177 -6.58 17.01 -14.15
C SER A 177 -7.04 15.77 -14.90
N VAL A 178 -6.81 14.58 -14.32
CA VAL A 178 -7.12 13.27 -14.92
C VAL A 178 -8.05 12.48 -14.01
N ASP A 179 -9.16 12.00 -14.55
CA ASP A 179 -10.02 11.04 -13.87
C ASP A 179 -9.31 9.67 -13.82
N THR A 180 -9.16 9.13 -12.62
CA THR A 180 -8.40 7.91 -12.40
C THR A 180 -9.23 6.85 -11.69
N ILE A 181 -8.98 5.57 -11.95
CA ILE A 181 -9.53 4.45 -11.19
C ILE A 181 -8.36 3.65 -10.62
N LEU A 182 -8.31 3.51 -9.31
CA LEU A 182 -7.37 2.64 -8.59
C LEU A 182 -8.08 1.35 -8.17
N THR A 183 -7.72 0.25 -8.79
CA THR A 183 -8.24 -1.08 -8.43
C THR A 183 -7.22 -1.83 -7.58
N VAL A 184 -7.64 -2.30 -6.41
CA VAL A 184 -6.85 -3.12 -5.49
C VAL A 184 -7.52 -4.48 -5.37
N ASP A 185 -6.94 -5.47 -6.03
CA ASP A 185 -7.36 -6.87 -5.91
C ASP A 185 -6.64 -7.54 -4.74
N GLU A 186 -7.25 -8.56 -4.16
CA GLU A 186 -6.74 -9.30 -2.99
C GLU A 186 -6.35 -8.35 -1.83
N ALA A 187 -7.18 -7.35 -1.56
CA ALA A 187 -6.90 -6.30 -0.58
C ALA A 187 -6.61 -6.84 0.84
N HIS A 188 -7.03 -8.07 1.13
CA HIS A 188 -6.74 -8.75 2.40
C HIS A 188 -5.23 -8.93 2.67
N VAL A 189 -4.39 -8.93 1.64
CA VAL A 189 -2.93 -9.03 1.78
C VAL A 189 -2.36 -7.87 2.62
N LEU A 190 -3.01 -6.70 2.60
CA LEU A 190 -2.61 -5.54 3.41
C LEU A 190 -3.11 -5.59 4.86
N LEU A 191 -4.01 -6.52 5.17
CA LEU A 191 -4.72 -6.57 6.45
C LEU A 191 -4.16 -7.62 7.42
N GLY A 192 -3.00 -8.20 7.12
CA GLY A 192 -2.39 -9.27 7.92
C GLY A 192 -2.36 -8.95 9.42
N SER A 193 -2.60 -9.96 10.23
CA SER A 193 -2.97 -9.94 11.66
C SER A 193 -2.06 -9.17 12.63
N ASN A 194 -0.92 -8.66 12.18
CA ASN A 194 0.03 -7.92 13.03
C ASN A 194 0.31 -6.50 12.55
N ASN A 195 -0.39 -6.01 11.52
CA ASN A 195 -0.06 -4.73 10.93
C ASN A 195 -1.29 -3.94 10.48
N SER A 196 -1.75 -3.03 11.33
CA SER A 196 -2.87 -2.12 11.03
C SER A 196 -2.54 -1.03 10.00
N LEU A 197 -1.26 -0.84 9.66
CA LEU A 197 -0.81 0.26 8.78
C LEU A 197 -1.38 0.15 7.37
N GLY A 198 -1.48 -1.07 6.80
CA GLY A 198 -2.08 -1.28 5.48
C GLY A 198 -3.55 -0.98 5.43
N ALA A 199 -4.28 -1.44 6.45
CA ALA A 199 -5.68 -1.12 6.62
C ALA A 199 -5.88 0.41 6.76
N GLU A 200 -5.03 1.06 7.54
CA GLU A 200 -5.05 2.51 7.71
C GLU A 200 -4.76 3.23 6.40
N PHE A 201 -3.75 2.81 5.65
CA PHE A 201 -3.40 3.40 4.37
C PHE A 201 -4.54 3.23 3.35
N LEU A 202 -5.14 2.03 3.27
CA LEU A 202 -6.27 1.77 2.39
C LEU A 202 -7.50 2.61 2.78
N ALA A 203 -7.77 2.74 4.08
CA ALA A 203 -8.84 3.61 4.58
C ALA A 203 -8.58 5.09 4.29
N GLN A 204 -7.32 5.53 4.31
CA GLN A 204 -6.94 6.90 3.91
C GLN A 204 -7.17 7.12 2.41
N ILE A 205 -6.78 6.18 1.56
CA ILE A 205 -7.04 6.23 0.11
C ILE A 205 -8.54 6.39 -0.12
N GLN A 206 -9.37 5.54 0.48
CA GLN A 206 -10.84 5.60 0.33
C GLN A 206 -11.43 6.95 0.71
N ARG A 207 -10.97 7.55 1.81
CA ARG A 207 -11.47 8.87 2.26
C ARG A 207 -11.02 10.00 1.34
N ARG A 208 -9.86 9.87 0.68
CA ARG A 208 -9.22 10.95 -0.06
C ARG A 208 -9.43 10.87 -1.57
N ALA A 209 -9.70 9.69 -2.11
CA ALA A 209 -9.77 9.44 -3.54
C ALA A 209 -10.69 10.42 -4.26
N ARG A 210 -11.86 10.72 -3.70
CA ARG A 210 -12.83 11.67 -4.28
C ARG A 210 -12.24 13.08 -4.48
N LYS A 211 -11.29 13.50 -3.63
CA LYS A 211 -10.64 14.81 -3.72
C LYS A 211 -9.72 14.91 -4.95
N TYR A 212 -9.24 13.76 -5.44
CA TYR A 212 -8.33 13.65 -6.58
C TYR A 212 -9.01 13.10 -7.84
N ASN A 213 -10.32 13.25 -7.95
CA ASN A 213 -11.09 12.69 -9.07
C ASN A 213 -10.81 11.20 -9.31
N THR A 214 -10.53 10.48 -8.22
CA THR A 214 -10.14 9.07 -8.27
C THR A 214 -11.28 8.20 -7.76
N GLY A 215 -11.74 7.25 -8.59
CA GLY A 215 -12.55 6.12 -8.17
C GLY A 215 -11.65 5.04 -7.57
N THR A 216 -12.16 4.35 -6.55
CA THR A 216 -11.45 3.19 -5.96
C THR A 216 -12.31 1.94 -6.05
N ILE A 217 -11.71 0.83 -6.46
CA ILE A 217 -12.33 -0.49 -6.46
C ILE A 217 -11.48 -1.39 -5.56
N ILE A 218 -12.06 -1.85 -4.45
CA ILE A 218 -11.41 -2.76 -3.52
C ILE A 218 -12.08 -4.11 -3.62
N ILE A 219 -11.30 -5.14 -3.94
CA ILE A 219 -11.78 -6.50 -4.15
C ILE A 219 -11.17 -7.40 -3.07
N THR A 220 -12.02 -8.21 -2.44
CA THR A 220 -11.58 -9.21 -1.48
C THR A 220 -12.46 -10.45 -1.54
N GLN A 221 -11.86 -11.60 -1.32
CA GLN A 221 -12.56 -12.87 -1.14
C GLN A 221 -12.74 -13.23 0.34
N GLN A 222 -12.12 -12.49 1.25
CA GLN A 222 -12.06 -12.76 2.68
C GLN A 222 -12.55 -11.57 3.52
N PRO A 223 -13.87 -11.39 3.69
CA PRO A 223 -14.40 -10.33 4.56
C PRO A 223 -13.94 -10.43 6.01
N SER A 224 -13.57 -11.64 6.47
CA SER A 224 -13.05 -11.89 7.83
C SER A 224 -11.85 -11.03 8.18
N ASP A 225 -10.96 -10.77 7.21
CA ASP A 225 -9.72 -10.03 7.47
C ASP A 225 -9.98 -8.56 7.80
N PHE A 226 -11.11 -8.02 7.32
CA PHE A 226 -11.59 -6.67 7.67
C PHE A 226 -12.29 -6.60 9.03
N THR A 227 -12.64 -7.75 9.62
CA THR A 227 -13.32 -7.85 10.92
C THR A 227 -12.38 -8.28 12.05
N ASP A 228 -11.10 -8.51 11.78
CA ASP A 228 -10.10 -8.77 12.81
C ASP A 228 -10.08 -7.63 13.83
N PRO A 229 -10.10 -7.91 15.15
CA PRO A 229 -10.09 -6.88 16.19
C PRO A 229 -8.98 -5.84 16.04
N ALA A 230 -7.84 -6.22 15.46
CA ALA A 230 -6.71 -5.30 15.24
C ALA A 230 -6.97 -4.25 14.18
N VAL A 231 -7.86 -4.51 13.22
CA VAL A 231 -8.10 -3.64 12.05
C VAL A 231 -9.57 -3.31 11.81
N ILE A 232 -10.49 -3.74 12.68
CA ILE A 232 -11.94 -3.58 12.49
C ILE A 232 -12.37 -2.12 12.30
N THR A 233 -11.70 -1.19 12.97
CA THR A 233 -12.00 0.25 12.83
C THR A 233 -11.67 0.74 11.43
N GLN A 234 -10.53 0.35 10.90
CA GLN A 234 -10.10 0.69 9.54
C GLN A 234 -10.93 -0.07 8.50
N GLY A 235 -11.22 -1.36 8.77
CA GLY A 235 -12.10 -2.18 7.95
C GLY A 235 -13.47 -1.53 7.77
N LYS A 236 -14.13 -1.15 8.86
CA LYS A 236 -15.39 -0.41 8.81
C LYS A 236 -15.26 0.89 8.02
N ALA A 237 -14.20 1.67 8.26
CA ALA A 237 -13.99 2.92 7.54
C ALA A 237 -13.83 2.72 6.02
N ILE A 238 -13.24 1.61 5.57
CA ILE A 238 -13.17 1.26 4.16
C ILE A 238 -14.56 1.00 3.59
N PHE A 239 -15.36 0.19 4.28
CA PHE A 239 -16.72 -0.13 3.85
C PHE A 239 -17.64 1.10 3.92
N ASP A 240 -17.64 1.85 5.02
CA ASP A 240 -18.51 3.02 5.20
C ASP A 240 -18.28 4.13 4.16
N ASN A 241 -17.08 4.23 3.60
CA ASN A 241 -16.77 5.18 2.53
C ASN A 241 -17.06 4.65 1.11
N ALA A 242 -17.45 3.38 0.96
CA ALA A 242 -17.83 2.84 -0.34
C ALA A 242 -19.24 3.30 -0.73
N SER A 243 -19.39 3.79 -1.96
CA SER A 243 -20.68 4.21 -2.52
C SER A 243 -21.48 3.03 -3.08
N TYR A 244 -20.79 1.96 -3.44
CA TYR A 244 -21.36 0.79 -4.09
C TYR A 244 -20.76 -0.48 -3.48
N TYR A 245 -21.61 -1.51 -3.37
CA TYR A 245 -21.16 -2.87 -3.07
C TYR A 245 -21.64 -3.83 -4.13
N LEU A 246 -20.76 -4.71 -4.56
CA LEU A 246 -21.07 -5.85 -5.42
C LEU A 246 -20.73 -7.12 -4.65
N VAL A 247 -21.74 -7.75 -4.08
CA VAL A 247 -21.58 -8.95 -3.25
C VAL A 247 -21.94 -10.17 -4.06
N MET A 248 -20.92 -10.91 -4.47
CA MET A 248 -21.07 -12.18 -5.19
C MET A 248 -21.35 -13.34 -4.22
N GLY A 249 -21.50 -14.55 -4.75
CA GLY A 249 -21.77 -15.74 -3.94
C GLY A 249 -20.70 -15.98 -2.87
N LEU A 250 -21.10 -16.15 -1.61
CA LEU A 250 -20.23 -16.34 -0.45
C LEU A 250 -20.65 -17.55 0.38
N LYS A 251 -19.67 -18.21 1.01
CA LYS A 251 -19.93 -19.25 2.00
C LYS A 251 -20.57 -18.66 3.26
N LYS A 252 -21.34 -19.46 4.00
CA LYS A 252 -22.06 -19.04 5.21
C LYS A 252 -21.22 -18.17 6.16
N GLN A 253 -20.01 -18.60 6.51
CA GLN A 253 -19.16 -17.86 7.44
C GLN A 253 -18.78 -16.48 6.89
N ALA A 254 -18.43 -16.38 5.62
CA ALA A 254 -18.08 -15.11 4.97
C ALA A 254 -19.28 -14.12 4.90
N VAL A 255 -20.51 -14.64 4.79
CA VAL A 255 -21.73 -13.80 4.89
C VAL A 255 -21.89 -13.23 6.30
N GLU A 256 -21.64 -14.03 7.35
CA GLU A 256 -21.69 -13.55 8.72
C GLU A 256 -20.61 -12.48 8.99
N ASP A 257 -19.40 -12.68 8.48
CA ASP A 257 -18.33 -11.69 8.62
C ASP A 257 -18.63 -10.42 7.86
N LEU A 258 -19.14 -10.52 6.63
CA LEU A 258 -19.58 -9.36 5.84
C LEU A 258 -20.70 -8.59 6.55
N SER A 259 -21.62 -9.29 7.22
CA SER A 259 -22.73 -8.66 7.99
C SER A 259 -22.26 -7.80 9.18
N LYS A 260 -21.00 -7.92 9.60
CA LYS A 260 -20.39 -7.02 10.59
C LYS A 260 -19.92 -5.69 10.01
N LEU A 261 -19.76 -5.65 8.69
CA LEU A 261 -19.21 -4.52 7.92
C LEU A 261 -20.29 -3.74 7.20
N ILE A 262 -21.30 -4.43 6.65
CA ILE A 262 -22.45 -3.82 5.95
C ILE A 262 -23.75 -4.40 6.49
N ASP A 263 -24.80 -3.59 6.43
CA ASP A 263 -26.13 -4.02 6.84
C ASP A 263 -26.74 -4.93 5.75
N LEU A 264 -27.00 -6.20 6.09
CA LEU A 264 -27.67 -7.18 5.25
C LEU A 264 -28.90 -7.73 5.96
N ASN A 265 -30.06 -7.73 5.30
CA ASN A 265 -31.23 -8.38 5.86
C ASN A 265 -31.15 -9.92 5.70
N ASP A 266 -32.01 -10.64 6.40
CA ASP A 266 -31.94 -12.10 6.44
C ASP A 266 -32.19 -12.76 5.07
N ASN A 267 -33.03 -12.17 4.22
CA ASN A 267 -33.26 -12.66 2.86
C ASN A 267 -32.03 -12.48 1.97
N GLU A 268 -31.31 -11.36 2.11
CA GLU A 268 -30.06 -11.10 1.40
C GLU A 268 -28.96 -12.05 1.85
N LYS A 269 -28.79 -12.24 3.16
CA LYS A 269 -27.85 -13.22 3.73
C LYS A 269 -28.10 -14.62 3.21
N GLU A 270 -29.37 -15.01 3.10
CA GLU A 270 -29.71 -16.33 2.60
C GLU A 270 -29.46 -16.41 1.09
N ALA A 271 -29.87 -15.40 0.32
CA ALA A 271 -29.71 -15.39 -1.13
C ALA A 271 -28.23 -15.45 -1.57
N ILE A 272 -27.35 -14.69 -0.92
CA ILE A 272 -25.90 -14.63 -1.25
C ILE A 272 -25.25 -16.02 -1.17
N LYS A 273 -25.70 -16.88 -0.26
CA LYS A 273 -25.14 -18.24 -0.11
C LYS A 273 -25.39 -19.14 -1.32
N TYR A 274 -26.40 -18.82 -2.12
CA TYR A 274 -26.86 -19.62 -3.26
C TYR A 274 -26.64 -18.94 -4.60
N TYR A 275 -25.94 -17.81 -4.65
CA TYR A 275 -25.62 -17.14 -5.92
C TYR A 275 -24.68 -18.02 -6.77
N ASN A 276 -25.04 -18.16 -8.03
CA ASN A 276 -24.23 -18.81 -9.04
C ASN A 276 -23.15 -17.83 -9.57
N GLN A 277 -22.27 -18.35 -10.40
CA GLN A 277 -21.28 -17.53 -11.08
C GLN A 277 -21.95 -16.37 -11.85
N GLY A 278 -21.45 -15.16 -11.64
CA GLY A 278 -21.98 -13.94 -12.24
C GLY A 278 -23.20 -13.35 -11.54
N GLU A 279 -23.86 -14.07 -10.62
CA GLU A 279 -24.92 -13.49 -9.80
C GLU A 279 -24.34 -12.68 -8.64
N ALA A 280 -24.91 -11.51 -8.36
CA ALA A 280 -24.50 -10.65 -7.27
C ALA A 280 -25.65 -9.83 -6.69
N LEU A 281 -25.52 -9.45 -5.42
CA LEU A 281 -26.29 -8.39 -4.82
C LEU A 281 -25.58 -7.06 -5.07
N PHE A 282 -26.19 -6.17 -5.82
CA PHE A 282 -25.71 -4.79 -6.01
C PHE A 282 -26.41 -3.85 -5.04
N ILE A 283 -25.62 -3.10 -4.27
CA ILE A 283 -26.11 -2.12 -3.30
C ILE A 283 -25.59 -0.74 -3.71
N CYS A 284 -26.50 0.23 -3.84
CA CYS A 284 -26.17 1.63 -4.13
C CYS A 284 -27.06 2.53 -3.25
N GLY A 285 -26.53 3.04 -2.16
CA GLY A 285 -27.29 3.74 -1.14
C GLY A 285 -28.43 2.85 -0.61
N ASN A 286 -29.67 3.30 -0.77
CA ASN A 286 -30.86 2.53 -0.34
C ASN A 286 -31.38 1.55 -1.41
N LYS A 287 -30.80 1.54 -2.60
CA LYS A 287 -31.22 0.61 -3.67
C LYS A 287 -30.43 -0.69 -3.56
N ARG A 288 -31.17 -1.79 -3.56
CA ARG A 288 -30.63 -3.15 -3.44
C ARG A 288 -31.26 -4.01 -4.51
N MET A 289 -30.47 -4.68 -5.31
CA MET A 289 -31.01 -5.51 -6.38
C MET A 289 -30.09 -6.71 -6.66
N LYS A 290 -30.70 -7.84 -6.94
CA LYS A 290 -29.98 -8.97 -7.52
C LYS A 290 -29.69 -8.64 -8.98
N ILE A 291 -28.45 -8.80 -9.40
CA ILE A 291 -28.01 -8.63 -10.78
C ILE A 291 -27.37 -9.92 -11.30
N GLN A 292 -27.33 -10.04 -12.63
CA GLN A 292 -26.56 -11.04 -13.34
C GLN A 292 -25.53 -10.30 -14.20
N VAL A 293 -24.26 -10.55 -13.96
CA VAL A 293 -23.17 -10.08 -14.84
C VAL A 293 -23.17 -10.96 -16.09
N VAL A 294 -23.37 -10.35 -17.24
CA VAL A 294 -23.34 -11.01 -18.55
C VAL A 294 -22.13 -10.49 -19.30
N ILE A 295 -21.29 -11.40 -19.76
CA ILE A 295 -20.13 -11.09 -20.60
C ILE A 295 -20.47 -11.39 -22.06
N THR A 296 -19.95 -10.59 -22.97
CA THR A 296 -20.08 -10.81 -24.41
C THR A 296 -19.12 -11.92 -24.88
N GLN A 297 -19.36 -12.47 -26.06
CA GLN A 297 -18.43 -13.45 -26.65
C GLN A 297 -17.06 -12.83 -26.90
N GLU A 298 -17.00 -11.56 -27.30
CA GLU A 298 -15.75 -10.83 -27.51
C GLU A 298 -14.93 -10.67 -26.22
N GLU A 299 -15.60 -10.37 -25.10
CA GLU A 299 -14.95 -10.32 -23.78
C GLU A 299 -14.48 -11.71 -23.36
N LEU A 300 -15.28 -12.75 -23.60
CA LEU A 300 -14.91 -14.12 -23.30
C LEU A 300 -13.67 -14.57 -24.08
N ASP A 301 -13.61 -14.23 -25.38
CA ASP A 301 -12.48 -14.54 -26.25
C ASP A 301 -11.20 -13.76 -25.85
N SER A 302 -11.38 -12.53 -25.35
CA SER A 302 -10.28 -11.65 -24.95
C SER A 302 -9.71 -11.97 -23.56
N PHE A 303 -10.58 -12.28 -22.59
CA PHE A 303 -10.22 -12.47 -21.18
C PHE A 303 -10.22 -13.95 -20.74
N GLY A 304 -10.68 -14.84 -21.61
CA GLY A 304 -10.82 -16.26 -21.32
C GLY A 304 -12.05 -16.56 -20.48
N SER A 305 -12.31 -17.84 -20.29
CA SER A 305 -13.46 -18.33 -19.52
C SER A 305 -13.33 -18.11 -18.01
N GLY A 306 -12.46 -17.23 -17.55
CA GLY A 306 -12.31 -16.69 -16.19
C GLY A 306 -12.76 -17.59 -15.04
N GLY A 307 -12.60 -18.88 -15.20
CA GLY A 307 -12.83 -19.84 -14.13
C GLY A 307 -11.69 -19.66 -13.13
N GLY A 308 -12.02 -19.19 -11.95
CA GLY A 308 -11.08 -19.05 -10.86
C GLY A 308 -10.24 -20.31 -10.70
N TYR A 309 -9.01 -20.08 -10.35
CA TYR A 309 -8.07 -21.11 -9.96
C TYR A 309 -8.47 -21.70 -8.61
#